data_3c4ce25151d2d309332f316b99ef26a7
#
_entry.id   3c4ce25151d2d309332f316b99ef26a7
#
_cell.length_a   1.000
_cell.length_b   1.000
_cell.length_c   1.000
_cell.angle_alpha   90.00
_cell.angle_beta   90.00
_cell.angle_gamma   90.00
#
_symmetry.space_group_name_H-M   'P 1'
#
loop_
_entity.id
_entity.type
_entity.pdbx_description
1 polymer ?
#
loop_
_entity_poly.entity_id
_entity_poly.type
_entity_poly.pdbx_seq_one_letter_code
_entity_poly.pdbx_strand_id
1 'polypeptide(L)'
;ENGSIEGYIVAEPFNAIGELEADGKILRFTGDVWREHACCVVVMREELVESQPEWTTDVMSGLVDAQQYLRENRSEAAQLLSSAESGLLPQGPEPIDRALTHYDDHEPYLESGAIQNEEWDIDRIGFYPYPYRSYTEELVRRMRETRVEGEDAFLDDRTPAEVADDLVA
;
A
#
# COMPACT_ATOMS: atom_id res chain seq x y z
N GLU A 1 -0.23 14.61 -19.64
CA GLU A 1 -0.77 14.80 -21.02
C GLU A 1 0.21 15.50 -21.97
N ASN A 2 1.37 15.94 -21.48
CA ASN A 2 2.38 16.61 -22.31
C ASN A 2 3.36 15.63 -23.02
N GLY A 3 3.18 14.32 -22.87
CA GLY A 3 4.01 13.28 -23.47
C GLY A 3 5.41 13.16 -22.87
N SER A 4 5.65 13.71 -21.68
CA SER A 4 6.98 13.66 -21.04
C SER A 4 7.30 12.29 -20.46
N ILE A 5 6.29 11.49 -20.15
CA ILE A 5 6.41 10.13 -19.62
C ILE A 5 5.39 9.23 -20.31
N GLU A 6 5.75 7.98 -20.51
CA GLU A 6 4.88 6.96 -21.13
C GLU A 6 4.15 6.10 -20.09
N GLY A 7 4.63 6.08 -18.86
CA GLY A 7 4.04 5.34 -17.76
C GLY A 7 4.63 5.76 -16.42
N TYR A 8 3.97 5.36 -15.36
CA TYR A 8 4.42 5.63 -13.99
C TYR A 8 3.91 4.54 -13.03
N ILE A 9 4.50 4.49 -11.86
CA ILE A 9 4.05 3.72 -10.71
C ILE A 9 3.98 4.66 -9.50
N VAL A 10 2.82 4.75 -8.89
CA VAL A 10 2.55 5.64 -7.75
C VAL A 10 1.55 4.99 -6.78
N ALA A 11 1.43 5.57 -5.59
CA ALA A 11 0.39 5.18 -4.65
C ALA A 11 -1.00 5.65 -5.11
N GLU A 12 -2.05 5.05 -4.57
CA GLU A 12 -3.42 5.52 -4.79
C GLU A 12 -3.70 6.80 -3.97
N PRO A 13 -4.62 7.65 -4.45
CA PRO A 13 -5.51 7.50 -5.62
C PRO A 13 -4.93 8.01 -6.94
N PHE A 14 -3.64 8.23 -7.05
CA PHE A 14 -3.03 8.85 -8.25
C PHE A 14 -3.10 7.98 -9.50
N ASN A 15 -3.12 6.64 -9.36
CA ASN A 15 -3.37 5.76 -10.51
C ASN A 15 -4.81 5.89 -10.98
N ALA A 16 -5.79 5.94 -10.07
CA ALA A 16 -7.19 6.16 -10.40
C ALA A 16 -7.40 7.51 -11.12
N ILE A 17 -6.70 8.57 -10.70
CA ILE A 17 -6.71 9.87 -11.41
C ILE A 17 -6.18 9.71 -12.83
N GLY A 18 -5.09 8.98 -13.03
CA GLY A 18 -4.55 8.72 -14.35
C GLY A 18 -5.53 8.03 -15.29
N GLU A 19 -6.32 7.08 -14.76
CA GLU A 19 -7.37 6.42 -15.53
C GLU A 19 -8.55 7.37 -15.85
N LEU A 20 -8.97 8.19 -14.88
CA LEU A 20 -10.13 9.07 -15.02
C LEU A 20 -9.86 10.32 -15.85
N GLU A 21 -8.68 10.92 -15.73
CA GLU A 21 -8.39 12.25 -16.27
C GLU A 21 -7.39 12.25 -17.43
N ALA A 22 -6.64 11.17 -17.63
CA ALA A 22 -5.54 11.11 -18.61
C ALA A 22 -5.63 9.92 -19.59
N ASP A 23 -6.78 9.25 -19.69
CA ASP A 23 -6.97 8.03 -20.50
C ASP A 23 -5.89 6.94 -20.19
N GLY A 24 -5.37 6.97 -18.98
CA GLY A 24 -4.38 6.02 -18.51
C GLY A 24 -4.95 4.60 -18.47
N LYS A 25 -4.10 3.63 -18.76
CA LYS A 25 -4.46 2.21 -18.68
C LYS A 25 -3.58 1.51 -17.67
N ILE A 26 -4.18 0.68 -16.86
CA ILE A 26 -3.43 -0.21 -15.97
C ILE A 26 -2.64 -1.18 -16.83
N LEU A 27 -1.31 -1.10 -16.72
CA LEU A 27 -0.40 -2.02 -17.38
C LEU A 27 -0.23 -3.29 -16.56
N ARG A 28 -0.08 -3.13 -15.25
CA ARG A 28 0.11 -4.23 -14.32
C ARG A 28 -0.24 -3.81 -12.90
N PHE A 29 -0.86 -4.69 -12.14
CA PHE A 29 -1.03 -4.49 -10.69
C PHE A 29 0.18 -4.99 -9.91
N THR A 30 0.66 -4.21 -8.98
CA THR A 30 1.81 -4.59 -8.15
C THR A 30 1.52 -5.76 -7.23
N GLY A 31 0.27 -5.91 -6.77
CA GLY A 31 -0.18 -7.05 -5.98
C GLY A 31 -0.20 -8.36 -6.77
N ASP A 32 -0.43 -8.30 -8.07
CA ASP A 32 -0.34 -9.47 -8.96
C ASP A 32 1.12 -9.89 -9.24
N VAL A 33 2.06 -8.93 -9.15
CA VAL A 33 3.51 -9.19 -9.25
C VAL A 33 4.06 -9.73 -7.95
N TRP A 34 3.65 -9.15 -6.83
CA TRP A 34 4.05 -9.53 -5.48
C TRP A 34 2.84 -9.51 -4.55
N ARG A 35 2.29 -10.68 -4.37
CA ARG A 35 1.08 -10.88 -3.57
C ARG A 35 1.25 -10.35 -2.16
N GLU A 36 0.23 -9.62 -1.69
CA GLU A 36 0.16 -9.09 -0.32
C GLU A 36 1.37 -8.23 0.09
N HIS A 37 2.06 -7.61 -0.89
CA HIS A 37 3.16 -6.70 -0.55
C HIS A 37 2.66 -5.48 0.22
N ALA A 38 3.38 -5.09 1.26
CA ALA A 38 3.10 -3.86 1.99
C ALA A 38 3.56 -2.64 1.18
N CYS A 39 2.65 -1.74 0.86
CA CYS A 39 3.00 -0.44 0.27
C CYS A 39 3.48 0.54 1.34
N CYS A 40 2.73 0.60 2.46
CA CYS A 40 3.01 1.50 3.57
C CYS A 40 2.95 0.75 4.90
N VAL A 41 3.77 1.18 5.84
CA VAL A 41 3.78 0.67 7.21
C VAL A 41 3.80 1.83 8.20
N VAL A 42 3.34 1.60 9.40
CA VAL A 42 3.48 2.54 10.51
C VAL A 42 4.86 2.35 11.13
N VAL A 43 5.62 3.43 11.25
CA VAL A 43 6.93 3.43 11.88
C VAL A 43 6.89 4.33 13.10
N MET A 44 7.33 3.80 14.24
CA MET A 44 7.47 4.54 15.48
C MET A 44 8.91 4.44 15.99
N ARG A 45 9.36 5.47 16.72
CA ARG A 45 10.65 5.40 17.40
C ARG A 45 10.57 4.42 18.56
N GLU A 46 11.55 3.54 18.68
CA GLU A 46 11.65 2.53 19.75
C GLU A 46 11.53 3.17 21.14
N GLU A 47 12.26 4.28 21.38
CA GLU A 47 12.17 5.04 22.64
C GLU A 47 10.72 5.44 22.99
N LEU A 48 9.89 5.77 22.00
CA LEU A 48 8.48 6.12 22.23
C LEU A 48 7.67 4.88 22.60
N VAL A 49 7.89 3.77 21.91
CA VAL A 49 7.22 2.49 22.18
C VAL A 49 7.52 2.01 23.61
N GLU A 50 8.78 2.08 24.01
CA GLU A 50 9.24 1.66 25.33
C GLU A 50 8.78 2.60 26.47
N SER A 51 8.86 3.92 26.24
CA SER A 51 8.54 4.90 27.29
C SER A 51 7.06 5.19 27.45
N GLN A 52 6.25 4.94 26.41
CA GLN A 52 4.81 5.22 26.40
C GLN A 52 3.98 4.04 25.83
N PRO A 53 4.05 2.85 26.44
CA PRO A 53 3.41 1.64 25.89
C PRO A 53 1.88 1.75 25.82
N GLU A 54 1.25 2.41 26.79
CA GLU A 54 -0.21 2.61 26.78
C GLU A 54 -0.64 3.48 25.60
N TRP A 55 0.03 4.62 25.40
CA TRP A 55 -0.22 5.49 24.26
C TRP A 55 0.01 4.79 22.92
N THR A 56 1.09 4.02 22.82
CA THR A 56 1.39 3.22 21.62
C THR A 56 0.27 2.23 21.33
N THR A 57 -0.23 1.54 22.36
CA THR A 57 -1.35 0.60 22.24
C THR A 57 -2.63 1.30 21.78
N ASP A 58 -2.95 2.46 22.34
CA ASP A 58 -4.13 3.25 21.95
C ASP A 58 -4.07 3.70 20.50
N VAL A 59 -2.90 4.20 20.05
CA VAL A 59 -2.68 4.60 18.65
C VAL A 59 -2.83 3.39 17.71
N MET A 60 -2.21 2.27 18.04
CA MET A 60 -2.30 1.05 17.22
C MET A 60 -3.72 0.51 17.19
N SER A 61 -4.45 0.54 18.30
CA SER A 61 -5.87 0.14 18.33
C SER A 61 -6.71 1.02 17.41
N GLY A 62 -6.54 2.34 17.47
CA GLY A 62 -7.24 3.25 16.56
C GLY A 62 -6.91 3.02 15.07
N LEU A 63 -5.67 2.66 14.75
CA LEU A 63 -5.28 2.31 13.39
C LEU A 63 -5.93 0.99 12.93
N VAL A 64 -5.98 -0.03 13.79
CA VAL A 64 -6.65 -1.31 13.49
C VAL A 64 -8.15 -1.11 13.27
N ASP A 65 -8.80 -0.32 14.13
CA ASP A 65 -10.22 0.01 14.00
C ASP A 65 -10.49 0.77 12.68
N ALA A 66 -9.63 1.73 12.32
CA ALA A 66 -9.73 2.46 11.07
C ALA A 66 -9.54 1.54 9.84
N GLN A 67 -8.60 0.60 9.90
CA GLN A 67 -8.40 -0.40 8.85
C GLN A 67 -9.61 -1.32 8.69
N GLN A 68 -10.21 -1.75 9.79
CA GLN A 68 -11.43 -2.55 9.76
C GLN A 68 -12.58 -1.75 9.16
N TYR A 69 -12.78 -0.50 9.59
CA TYR A 69 -13.80 0.38 9.03
C TYR A 69 -13.63 0.57 7.53
N LEU A 70 -12.40 0.82 7.06
CA LEU A 70 -12.09 0.98 5.64
C LEU A 70 -12.40 -0.28 4.81
N ARG A 71 -12.18 -1.47 5.35
CA ARG A 71 -12.52 -2.73 4.66
C ARG A 71 -14.03 -2.92 4.51
N GLU A 72 -14.78 -2.57 5.54
CA GLU A 72 -16.22 -2.79 5.61
C GLU A 72 -17.05 -1.68 4.93
N ASN A 73 -16.48 -0.46 4.80
CA ASN A 73 -17.20 0.75 4.40
C ASN A 73 -16.45 1.55 3.33
N ARG A 74 -15.93 0.90 2.29
CA ARG A 74 -15.02 1.51 1.30
C ARG A 74 -15.57 2.78 0.64
N SER A 75 -16.78 2.75 0.12
CA SER A 75 -17.40 3.92 -0.54
C SER A 75 -17.73 5.05 0.45
N GLU A 76 -18.16 4.73 1.67
CA GLU A 76 -18.38 5.74 2.71
C GLU A 76 -17.04 6.38 3.12
N ALA A 77 -15.99 5.58 3.26
CA ALA A 77 -14.66 6.06 3.53
C ALA A 77 -14.11 6.97 2.43
N ALA A 78 -14.40 6.68 1.15
CA ALA A 78 -14.02 7.53 0.05
C ALA A 78 -14.66 8.92 0.15
N GLN A 79 -15.93 9.00 0.52
CA GLN A 79 -16.62 10.27 0.76
C GLN A 79 -15.98 11.01 1.95
N LEU A 80 -15.84 10.32 3.09
CA LEU A 80 -15.29 10.90 4.32
C LEU A 80 -13.88 11.46 4.12
N LEU A 81 -13.00 10.73 3.42
CA LEU A 81 -11.61 11.14 3.20
C LEU A 81 -11.47 12.28 2.19
N SER A 82 -12.46 12.47 1.33
CA SER A 82 -12.38 13.39 0.21
C SER A 82 -12.34 14.87 0.61
N SER A 83 -11.94 15.69 -0.34
CA SER A 83 -11.98 17.16 -0.20
C SER A 83 -13.39 17.71 -0.03
N ALA A 84 -14.42 16.93 -0.40
CA ALA A 84 -15.81 17.34 -0.29
C ALA A 84 -16.34 17.31 1.16
N GLU A 85 -15.74 16.51 2.04
CA GLU A 85 -16.19 16.35 3.41
C GLU A 85 -15.12 16.72 4.43
N SER A 86 -14.17 15.83 4.71
CA SER A 86 -13.14 16.10 5.73
C SER A 86 -11.95 16.90 5.23
N GLY A 87 -11.68 16.83 3.92
CA GLY A 87 -10.49 17.44 3.31
C GLY A 87 -9.17 16.78 3.74
N LEU A 88 -9.20 15.56 4.25
CA LEU A 88 -7.99 14.80 4.60
C LEU A 88 -7.18 14.44 3.35
N LEU A 89 -7.87 14.18 2.24
CA LEU A 89 -7.26 14.06 0.92
C LEU A 89 -7.72 15.22 0.04
N PRO A 90 -6.81 15.81 -0.78
CA PRO A 90 -7.16 16.94 -1.63
C PRO A 90 -8.03 16.55 -2.85
N GLN A 91 -8.16 15.25 -3.12
CA GLN A 91 -8.95 14.71 -4.22
C GLN A 91 -10.44 14.72 -3.91
N GLY A 92 -11.25 14.78 -4.95
CA GLY A 92 -12.69 14.52 -4.85
C GLY A 92 -13.01 13.05 -4.54
N PRO A 93 -14.26 12.73 -4.24
CA PRO A 93 -14.63 11.37 -3.85
C PRO A 93 -14.46 10.32 -4.97
N GLU A 94 -14.64 10.71 -6.23
CA GLU A 94 -14.65 9.78 -7.36
C GLU A 94 -13.32 9.01 -7.53
N PRO A 95 -12.13 9.65 -7.60
CA PRO A 95 -10.88 8.91 -7.70
C PRO A 95 -10.55 8.09 -6.45
N ILE A 96 -10.98 8.52 -5.28
CA ILE A 96 -10.79 7.76 -4.04
C ILE A 96 -11.69 6.51 -4.05
N ASP A 97 -12.96 6.67 -4.41
CA ASP A 97 -13.90 5.56 -4.53
C ASP A 97 -13.44 4.55 -5.58
N ARG A 98 -13.01 5.04 -6.76
CA ARG A 98 -12.42 4.18 -7.78
C ARG A 98 -11.23 3.37 -7.26
N ALA A 99 -10.32 4.00 -6.52
CA ALA A 99 -9.17 3.32 -5.94
C ALA A 99 -9.56 2.28 -4.90
N LEU A 100 -10.63 2.52 -4.15
CA LEU A 100 -11.07 1.63 -3.06
C LEU A 100 -12.02 0.52 -3.52
N THR A 101 -12.88 0.76 -4.52
CA THR A 101 -14.04 -0.10 -4.81
C THR A 101 -14.15 -0.62 -6.25
N HIS A 102 -13.51 0.01 -7.21
CA HIS A 102 -13.76 -0.24 -8.64
C HIS A 102 -13.26 -1.59 -9.18
N TYR A 103 -12.49 -2.34 -8.41
CA TYR A 103 -11.76 -3.51 -8.91
C TYR A 103 -12.38 -4.85 -8.54
N ASP A 104 -13.63 -4.86 -8.15
CA ASP A 104 -14.39 -6.09 -7.93
C ASP A 104 -14.64 -6.88 -9.23
N ASP A 105 -14.58 -6.20 -10.39
CA ASP A 105 -14.66 -6.83 -11.70
C ASP A 105 -13.25 -7.01 -12.30
N HIS A 106 -12.75 -8.23 -12.29
CA HIS A 106 -11.40 -8.60 -12.73
C HIS A 106 -11.28 -8.95 -14.21
N GLU A 107 -12.39 -9.31 -14.84
CA GLU A 107 -12.38 -9.88 -16.18
C GLU A 107 -11.69 -8.96 -17.22
N PRO A 108 -11.95 -7.64 -17.26
CA PRO A 108 -11.26 -6.74 -18.19
C PRO A 108 -9.75 -6.67 -17.99
N TYR A 109 -9.28 -6.86 -16.75
CA TYR A 109 -7.85 -6.82 -16.44
C TYR A 109 -7.14 -8.13 -16.74
N LEU A 110 -7.82 -9.26 -16.64
CA LEU A 110 -7.34 -10.56 -17.12
C LEU A 110 -7.24 -10.53 -18.66
N GLU A 111 -8.27 -10.08 -19.34
CA GLU A 111 -8.29 -9.97 -20.81
C GLU A 111 -7.19 -9.05 -21.35
N SER A 112 -6.92 -7.94 -20.69
CA SER A 112 -5.86 -7.01 -21.09
C SER A 112 -4.45 -7.47 -20.71
N GLY A 113 -4.31 -8.48 -19.84
CA GLY A 113 -3.04 -8.95 -19.29
C GLY A 113 -2.50 -8.08 -18.15
N ALA A 114 -3.26 -7.14 -17.63
CA ALA A 114 -2.91 -6.36 -16.45
C ALA A 114 -2.89 -7.23 -15.18
N ILE A 115 -3.66 -8.31 -15.18
CA ILE A 115 -3.58 -9.40 -14.21
C ILE A 115 -3.12 -10.65 -14.97
N GLN A 116 -2.12 -11.35 -14.45
CA GLN A 116 -1.58 -12.59 -15.01
C GLN A 116 -1.72 -13.77 -14.06
N ASN A 117 -2.06 -13.52 -12.80
CA ASN A 117 -2.26 -14.53 -11.79
C ASN A 117 -3.75 -14.58 -11.42
N GLU A 118 -4.46 -15.54 -11.99
CA GLU A 118 -5.92 -15.70 -11.78
C GLU A 118 -6.30 -15.96 -10.31
N GLU A 119 -5.35 -16.45 -9.52
CA GLU A 119 -5.56 -16.70 -8.09
C GLU A 119 -5.35 -15.45 -7.23
N TRP A 120 -4.94 -14.33 -7.83
CA TRP A 120 -4.82 -13.09 -7.09
C TRP A 120 -6.20 -12.54 -6.75
N ASP A 121 -6.55 -12.63 -5.48
CA ASP A 121 -7.81 -12.18 -4.92
C ASP A 121 -7.70 -10.67 -4.65
N ILE A 122 -8.37 -9.90 -5.49
CA ILE A 122 -8.03 -8.50 -5.69
C ILE A 122 -8.71 -7.58 -4.71
N ASP A 123 -7.97 -7.20 -3.71
CA ASP A 123 -8.06 -5.86 -3.18
C ASP A 123 -6.93 -5.02 -3.80
N ARG A 124 -7.24 -4.04 -4.64
CA ARG A 124 -6.25 -3.09 -5.17
C ARG A 124 -5.54 -2.37 -4.04
N ILE A 125 -6.29 -1.98 -3.01
CA ILE A 125 -5.78 -1.51 -1.73
C ILE A 125 -6.31 -2.42 -0.64
N GLY A 126 -5.42 -3.15 0.01
CA GLY A 126 -5.71 -3.91 1.22
C GLY A 126 -5.36 -3.11 2.47
N PHE A 127 -6.11 -3.36 3.54
CA PHE A 127 -5.87 -2.76 4.85
C PHE A 127 -5.67 -3.90 5.85
N TYR A 128 -4.40 -4.28 6.07
CA TYR A 128 -4.03 -5.38 6.96
C TYR A 128 -3.29 -4.85 8.18
N PRO A 129 -3.70 -5.23 9.39
CA PRO A 129 -3.18 -4.65 10.62
C PRO A 129 -1.77 -5.14 10.99
N TYR A 130 -1.30 -6.23 10.39
CA TYR A 130 -0.06 -6.87 10.79
C TYR A 130 0.99 -6.88 9.67
N PRO A 131 2.20 -6.30 9.91
CA PRO A 131 3.32 -6.42 9.00
C PRO A 131 3.98 -7.80 9.18
N TYR A 132 3.71 -8.74 8.29
CA TYR A 132 4.28 -10.08 8.40
C TYR A 132 5.81 -10.06 8.36
N ARG A 133 6.43 -10.65 9.37
CA ARG A 133 7.89 -10.82 9.47
C ARG A 133 8.49 -11.43 8.20
N SER A 134 7.83 -12.43 7.61
CA SER A 134 8.25 -13.05 6.35
C SER A 134 8.32 -12.07 5.17
N TYR A 135 7.44 -11.07 5.15
CA TYR A 135 7.51 -10.01 4.16
C TYR A 135 8.78 -9.17 4.32
N THR A 136 9.10 -8.75 5.55
CA THR A 136 10.33 -7.98 5.84
C THR A 136 11.58 -8.77 5.47
N GLU A 137 11.63 -10.07 5.80
CA GLU A 137 12.74 -10.93 5.41
C GLU A 137 12.91 -11.02 3.89
N GLU A 138 11.81 -11.18 3.15
CA GLU A 138 11.85 -11.23 1.69
C GLU A 138 12.24 -9.88 1.09
N LEU A 139 11.72 -8.78 1.63
CA LEU A 139 12.09 -7.43 1.20
C LEU A 139 13.61 -7.22 1.34
N VAL A 140 14.21 -7.59 2.47
CA VAL A 140 15.66 -7.49 2.68
C VAL A 140 16.43 -8.34 1.67
N ARG A 141 15.95 -9.55 1.35
CA ARG A 141 16.58 -10.40 0.31
C ARG A 141 16.55 -9.69 -1.05
N ARG A 142 15.42 -9.10 -1.44
CA ARG A 142 15.28 -8.37 -2.70
C ARG A 142 16.13 -7.11 -2.76
N MET A 143 16.22 -6.39 -1.65
CA MET A 143 17.09 -5.20 -1.57
C MET A 143 18.56 -5.55 -1.81
N ARG A 144 19.04 -6.71 -1.33
CA ARG A 144 20.40 -7.20 -1.61
C ARG A 144 20.66 -7.52 -3.08
N GLU A 145 19.62 -7.91 -3.81
CA GLU A 145 19.70 -8.20 -5.25
C GLU A 145 19.58 -6.92 -6.09
N THR A 146 19.17 -5.81 -5.48
CA THR A 146 18.90 -4.55 -6.16
C THR A 146 19.92 -3.51 -5.67
N ARG A 147 20.36 -2.64 -6.60
CA ARG A 147 21.19 -1.51 -6.20
C ARG A 147 20.37 -0.51 -5.40
N VAL A 148 20.67 -0.38 -4.12
CA VAL A 148 20.09 0.61 -3.21
C VAL A 148 21.04 1.81 -3.13
N GLU A 149 20.51 3.03 -3.21
CA GLU A 149 21.30 4.24 -3.01
C GLU A 149 21.22 4.65 -1.53
N GLY A 150 22.35 5.03 -0.96
CA GLY A 150 22.46 5.48 0.43
C GLY A 150 23.31 4.58 1.31
N GLU A 151 23.13 4.68 2.64
CA GLU A 151 23.80 3.80 3.59
C GLU A 151 23.06 2.47 3.69
N ASP A 152 23.64 1.44 3.14
CA ASP A 152 23.07 0.10 3.03
C ASP A 152 23.84 -0.98 3.79
N ALA A 153 24.78 -0.57 4.65
CA ALA A 153 25.61 -1.49 5.43
C ALA A 153 24.81 -2.52 6.24
N PHE A 154 23.59 -2.17 6.70
CA PHE A 154 22.72 -3.10 7.39
C PHE A 154 22.29 -4.31 6.53
N LEU A 155 22.27 -4.14 5.19
CA LEU A 155 21.94 -5.23 4.26
C LEU A 155 23.06 -6.28 4.21
N ASP A 156 24.31 -5.89 4.39
CA ASP A 156 25.47 -6.78 4.35
C ASP A 156 25.80 -7.36 5.73
N ASP A 157 25.68 -6.56 6.78
CA ASP A 157 26.14 -6.90 8.13
C ASP A 157 25.13 -7.76 8.92
N ARG A 158 23.87 -7.83 8.50
CA ARG A 158 22.77 -8.49 9.23
C ARG A 158 22.00 -9.44 8.34
N THR A 159 21.58 -10.56 8.88
CA THR A 159 20.67 -11.48 8.15
C THR A 159 19.28 -10.86 7.97
N PRO A 160 18.49 -11.28 6.94
CA PRO A 160 17.11 -10.85 6.79
C PRO A 160 16.24 -11.07 8.04
N ALA A 161 16.50 -12.18 8.75
CA ALA A 161 15.79 -12.52 9.98
C ALA A 161 16.10 -11.54 11.12
N GLU A 162 17.38 -11.17 11.30
CA GLU A 162 17.79 -10.19 12.31
C GLU A 162 17.23 -8.79 12.04
N VAL A 163 17.13 -8.39 10.76
CA VAL A 163 16.49 -7.13 10.40
C VAL A 163 14.99 -7.18 10.69
N ALA A 164 14.34 -8.30 10.38
CA ALA A 164 12.91 -8.47 10.64
C ALA A 164 12.60 -8.52 12.15
N ASP A 165 13.47 -9.13 12.95
CA ASP A 165 13.31 -9.18 14.41
C ASP A 165 13.40 -7.79 15.06
N ASP A 166 14.17 -6.88 14.49
CA ASP A 166 14.29 -5.51 15.00
C ASP A 166 13.17 -4.58 14.55
N LEU A 167 12.60 -4.83 13.37
CA LEU A 167 11.62 -3.91 12.74
C LEU A 167 10.16 -4.31 12.97
N VAL A 168 9.90 -5.59 13.21
CA VAL A 168 8.53 -6.10 13.39
C VAL A 168 8.35 -6.48 14.86
N ALA A 169 7.74 -5.58 15.62
CA ALA A 169 7.47 -5.75 17.04
C ALA A 169 6.28 -6.69 17.30
#